data_129e3fdd2c11cb3b766ffa2b6629c217
#
_entry.id   129e3fdd2c11cb3b766ffa2b6629c217
#
_cell.length_a   1.000
_cell.length_b   1.000
_cell.length_c   1.000
_cell.angle_alpha   90.00
_cell.angle_beta   90.00
_cell.angle_gamma   90.00
#
_symmetry.space_group_name_H-M   'P 1'
#
loop_
_entity.id
_entity.type
_entity.pdbx_description
1 polymer ?
#
loop_
_entity_poly.entity_id
_entity_poly.type
_entity_poly.pdbx_seq_one_letter_code
_entity_poly.pdbx_strand_id
1 'polypeptide(L)'
;MHHLTKLTMLQKDKSAAIGFIFITMLIDITGWGIIIPVIPKLIEELIHGDISEAAKIGGWLTFAYAITQFVFAPVIGNLSDKFGRRPIILISLFGFSLDYILLAFSPTIVWLFIGRIIAGVTGASITTASAYIADVSTAENRAKNFGLIGAAFGLGFIIGPVIGGLLGQYGSRVPFYAAAVLCMVNFLYGFFILPESLKKENRRPFDWRRANPVGAILGLRKYPTLIGLIAAIFLLYVGSHAVQSNWSFFTIYQFNWDERMIGISLGIIGLLVGVVQGGLVRFINPRLGNEKSVYIGLALYTIGMLLFAFATESWMMFVFLIPYCLGGIAGPALQSVVASKVEPSEQGEIQGTLTSLMSASSIIGPPTMANTFYFFTHDDAPFKFAGAPFILGGVLMLLSTVVAYFSLRKHRA
;
A
#
# COMPACT_ATOMS: atom_id res chain seq x y z
N MET A 1 -16.93 5.41 44.59
CA MET A 1 -16.25 4.15 44.19
C MET A 1 -16.84 3.54 42.89
N HIS A 2 -18.15 3.39 42.75
CA HIS A 2 -18.78 2.77 41.58
C HIS A 2 -18.51 3.47 40.23
N HIS A 3 -18.34 4.80 40.22
CA HIS A 3 -18.08 5.60 39.03
C HIS A 3 -16.63 5.42 38.53
N LEU A 4 -15.67 5.29 39.45
CA LEU A 4 -14.25 5.06 39.11
C LEU A 4 -14.02 3.63 38.56
N THR A 5 -14.71 2.64 39.11
CA THR A 5 -14.64 1.24 38.66
C THR A 5 -15.24 1.09 37.25
N LYS A 6 -16.33 1.81 36.95
CA LYS A 6 -16.97 1.82 35.62
C LYS A 6 -16.11 2.53 34.56
N LEU A 7 -15.42 3.61 34.92
CA LEU A 7 -14.47 4.29 34.05
C LEU A 7 -13.23 3.45 33.73
N THR A 8 -12.69 2.74 34.74
CA THR A 8 -11.54 1.81 34.54
C THR A 8 -11.91 0.59 33.70
N MET A 9 -13.10 0.03 33.84
CA MET A 9 -13.59 -1.04 32.97
C MET A 9 -13.76 -0.58 31.52
N LEU A 10 -14.39 0.59 31.29
CA LEU A 10 -14.55 1.16 29.95
C LEU A 10 -13.22 1.50 29.26
N GLN A 11 -12.21 1.93 30.02
CA GLN A 11 -10.86 2.15 29.49
C GLN A 11 -10.15 0.84 29.16
N LYS A 12 -10.32 -0.21 29.96
CA LYS A 12 -9.77 -1.53 29.73
C LYS A 12 -10.36 -2.19 28.48
N ASP A 13 -11.69 -2.06 28.29
CA ASP A 13 -12.39 -2.56 27.11
C ASP A 13 -11.93 -1.84 25.81
N LYS A 14 -11.73 -0.53 25.87
CA LYS A 14 -11.23 0.25 24.72
C LYS A 14 -9.78 -0.10 24.37
N SER A 15 -8.92 -0.33 25.35
CA SER A 15 -7.52 -0.74 25.14
C SER A 15 -7.44 -2.14 24.52
N ALA A 16 -8.28 -3.06 24.96
CA ALA A 16 -8.39 -4.40 24.39
C ALA A 16 -8.85 -4.35 22.94
N ALA A 17 -9.84 -3.48 22.63
CA ALA A 17 -10.33 -3.30 21.26
C ALA A 17 -9.25 -2.76 20.29
N ILE A 18 -8.37 -1.86 20.76
CA ILE A 18 -7.24 -1.32 19.97
C ILE A 18 -6.20 -2.43 19.69
N GLY A 19 -5.82 -3.19 20.71
CA GLY A 19 -4.90 -4.33 20.54
C GLY A 19 -5.45 -5.35 19.56
N PHE A 20 -6.76 -5.61 19.65
CA PHE A 20 -7.46 -6.49 18.74
C PHE A 20 -7.39 -6.02 17.27
N ILE A 21 -7.76 -4.76 17.00
CA ILE A 21 -7.77 -4.26 15.64
C ILE A 21 -6.35 -4.21 15.04
N PHE A 22 -5.33 -3.95 15.88
CA PHE A 22 -3.93 -4.00 15.47
C PHE A 22 -3.55 -5.41 14.99
N ILE A 23 -3.88 -6.46 15.76
CA ILE A 23 -3.61 -7.85 15.39
C ILE A 23 -4.34 -8.20 14.10
N THR A 24 -5.62 -7.83 13.99
CA THR A 24 -6.41 -8.03 12.78
C THR A 24 -5.76 -7.41 11.54
N MET A 25 -5.31 -6.17 11.64
CA MET A 25 -4.63 -5.49 10.54
C MET A 25 -3.26 -6.10 10.23
N LEU A 26 -2.50 -6.47 11.26
CA LEU A 26 -1.20 -7.13 11.08
C LEU A 26 -1.36 -8.44 10.31
N ILE A 27 -2.33 -9.26 10.67
CA ILE A 27 -2.62 -10.54 10.00
C ILE A 27 -3.06 -10.29 8.55
N ASP A 28 -3.94 -9.32 8.32
CA ASP A 28 -4.45 -8.98 6.99
C ASP A 28 -3.31 -8.55 6.05
N ILE A 29 -2.46 -7.64 6.50
CA ILE A 29 -1.31 -7.15 5.74
C ILE A 29 -0.25 -8.24 5.54
N THR A 30 -0.03 -9.09 6.55
CA THR A 30 0.87 -10.26 6.43
C THR A 30 0.34 -11.20 5.35
N GLY A 31 -0.98 -11.50 5.32
CA GLY A 31 -1.60 -12.32 4.30
C GLY A 31 -1.37 -11.78 2.88
N TRP A 32 -1.49 -10.46 2.70
CA TRP A 32 -1.16 -9.82 1.43
C TRP A 32 0.34 -9.93 1.09
N GLY A 33 1.22 -9.72 2.07
CA GLY A 33 2.67 -9.86 1.89
C GLY A 33 3.10 -11.28 1.47
N ILE A 34 2.45 -12.32 2.01
CA ILE A 34 2.77 -13.73 1.76
C ILE A 34 2.73 -14.08 0.26
N ILE A 35 1.79 -13.52 -0.49
CA ILE A 35 1.58 -13.89 -1.90
C ILE A 35 2.53 -13.19 -2.87
N ILE A 36 3.14 -12.05 -2.49
CA ILE A 36 3.95 -11.23 -3.38
C ILE A 36 5.12 -11.99 -4.02
N PRO A 37 5.92 -12.79 -3.28
CA PRO A 37 7.06 -13.49 -3.87
C PRO A 37 6.69 -14.58 -4.87
N VAL A 38 5.47 -15.14 -4.78
CA VAL A 38 5.05 -16.33 -5.54
C VAL A 38 4.10 -16.04 -6.69
N ILE A 39 3.51 -14.83 -6.75
CA ILE A 39 2.62 -14.43 -7.86
C ILE A 39 3.27 -14.58 -9.23
N PRO A 40 4.54 -14.16 -9.47
CA PRO A 40 5.16 -14.33 -10.78
C PRO A 40 5.14 -15.77 -11.25
N LYS A 41 5.59 -16.70 -10.42
CA LYS A 41 5.67 -18.11 -10.75
C LYS A 41 4.30 -18.76 -10.97
N LEU A 42 3.30 -18.41 -10.14
CA LEU A 42 1.94 -18.89 -10.33
C LEU A 42 1.38 -18.43 -11.69
N ILE A 43 1.65 -17.19 -12.09
CA ILE A 43 1.19 -16.68 -13.40
C ILE A 43 1.91 -17.44 -14.52
N GLU A 44 3.24 -17.60 -14.48
CA GLU A 44 4.01 -18.37 -15.47
C GLU A 44 3.46 -19.80 -15.65
N GLU A 45 3.19 -20.50 -14.53
CA GLU A 45 2.59 -21.83 -14.55
C GLU A 45 1.21 -21.86 -15.23
N LEU A 46 0.37 -20.84 -15.02
CA LEU A 46 -1.00 -20.78 -15.56
C LEU A 46 -1.05 -20.37 -17.03
N ILE A 47 -0.09 -19.57 -17.50
CA ILE A 47 -0.05 -19.14 -18.92
C ILE A 47 0.83 -20.08 -19.76
N HIS A 48 1.64 -20.94 -19.14
CA HIS A 48 2.69 -21.74 -19.81
C HIS A 48 3.62 -20.84 -20.65
N GLY A 49 3.88 -19.62 -20.18
CA GLY A 49 4.64 -18.56 -20.83
C GLY A 49 5.87 -18.15 -20.03
N ASP A 50 6.45 -17.02 -20.39
CA ASP A 50 7.65 -16.49 -19.76
C ASP A 50 7.35 -15.43 -18.68
N ILE A 51 8.40 -15.01 -17.96
CA ILE A 51 8.32 -14.01 -16.88
C ILE A 51 7.90 -12.62 -17.41
N SER A 52 8.16 -12.29 -18.68
CA SER A 52 7.79 -11.02 -19.28
C SER A 52 6.28 -10.93 -19.49
N GLU A 53 5.67 -12.00 -20.00
CA GLU A 53 4.21 -12.12 -20.10
C GLU A 53 3.56 -12.16 -18.71
N ALA A 54 4.16 -12.91 -17.78
CA ALA A 54 3.69 -12.97 -16.40
C ALA A 54 3.69 -11.58 -15.74
N ALA A 55 4.71 -10.76 -15.98
CA ALA A 55 4.78 -9.38 -15.47
C ALA A 55 3.63 -8.51 -16.00
N LYS A 56 3.37 -8.58 -17.31
CA LYS A 56 2.25 -7.85 -17.93
C LYS A 56 0.92 -8.22 -17.29
N ILE A 57 0.64 -9.51 -17.12
CA ILE A 57 -0.58 -10.01 -16.48
C ILE A 57 -0.64 -9.58 -15.02
N GLY A 58 0.48 -9.67 -14.27
CA GLY A 58 0.59 -9.21 -12.89
C GLY A 58 0.23 -7.74 -12.71
N GLY A 59 0.66 -6.88 -13.66
CA GLY A 59 0.26 -5.48 -13.71
C GLY A 59 -1.25 -5.29 -13.87
N TRP A 60 -1.88 -6.06 -14.76
CA TRP A 60 -3.33 -6.02 -14.97
C TRP A 60 -4.14 -6.64 -13.82
N LEU A 61 -3.61 -7.66 -13.13
CA LEU A 61 -4.21 -8.20 -11.91
C LEU A 61 -4.22 -7.14 -10.79
N THR A 62 -3.12 -6.40 -10.65
CA THR A 62 -3.03 -5.30 -9.70
C THR A 62 -3.99 -4.16 -10.07
N PHE A 63 -4.12 -3.84 -11.35
CA PHE A 63 -5.12 -2.88 -11.84
C PHE A 63 -6.54 -3.30 -11.48
N ALA A 64 -6.91 -4.57 -11.73
CA ALA A 64 -8.25 -5.09 -11.43
C ALA A 64 -8.61 -4.96 -9.94
N TYR A 65 -7.64 -5.27 -9.07
CA TYR A 65 -7.76 -5.04 -7.63
C TYR A 65 -7.92 -3.55 -7.28
N ALA A 66 -7.01 -2.71 -7.79
CA ALA A 66 -6.95 -1.29 -7.43
C ALA A 66 -8.18 -0.50 -7.90
N ILE A 67 -8.67 -0.75 -9.14
CA ILE A 67 -9.86 -0.07 -9.67
C ILE A 67 -11.12 -0.47 -8.91
N THR A 68 -11.29 -1.76 -8.61
CA THR A 68 -12.42 -2.23 -7.80
C THR A 68 -12.36 -1.68 -6.39
N GLN A 69 -11.20 -1.69 -5.74
CA GLN A 69 -11.03 -1.09 -4.43
C GLN A 69 -11.34 0.41 -4.44
N PHE A 70 -10.86 1.16 -5.44
CA PHE A 70 -11.11 2.59 -5.58
C PHE A 70 -12.61 2.90 -5.69
N VAL A 71 -13.34 2.14 -6.49
CA VAL A 71 -14.78 2.32 -6.68
C VAL A 71 -15.57 1.92 -5.43
N PHE A 72 -15.22 0.79 -4.81
CA PHE A 72 -16.01 0.23 -3.72
C PHE A 72 -15.59 0.71 -2.32
N ALA A 73 -14.39 1.24 -2.11
CA ALA A 73 -13.97 1.71 -0.79
C ALA A 73 -14.90 2.75 -0.17
N PRO A 74 -15.38 3.81 -0.88
CA PRO A 74 -16.35 4.74 -0.33
C PRO A 74 -17.73 4.11 -0.07
N VAL A 75 -18.13 3.15 -0.90
CA VAL A 75 -19.38 2.40 -0.72
C VAL A 75 -19.32 1.58 0.56
N ILE A 76 -18.25 0.82 0.74
CA ILE A 76 -18.02 -0.03 1.92
C ILE A 76 -17.88 0.83 3.18
N GLY A 77 -17.16 1.96 3.09
CA GLY A 77 -17.06 2.94 4.18
C GLY A 77 -18.44 3.43 4.62
N ASN A 78 -19.28 3.79 3.68
CA ASN A 78 -20.65 4.26 3.93
C ASN A 78 -21.56 3.13 4.47
N LEU A 79 -21.40 1.89 4.00
CA LEU A 79 -22.07 0.72 4.57
C LEU A 79 -21.62 0.47 6.01
N SER A 80 -20.35 0.71 6.33
CA SER A 80 -19.84 0.57 7.71
C SER A 80 -20.42 1.63 8.66
N ASP A 81 -20.74 2.83 8.15
CA ASP A 81 -21.46 3.87 8.91
C ASP A 81 -22.91 3.47 9.21
N LYS A 82 -23.54 2.72 8.28
CA LYS A 82 -24.94 2.29 8.40
C LYS A 82 -25.10 1.03 9.26
N PHE A 83 -24.31 0.00 9.00
CA PHE A 83 -24.49 -1.31 9.62
C PHE A 83 -23.61 -1.54 10.86
N GLY A 84 -22.59 -0.70 11.06
CA GLY A 84 -21.56 -0.85 12.06
C GLY A 84 -20.23 -1.27 11.48
N ARG A 85 -19.14 -1.07 12.24
CA ARG A 85 -17.77 -1.36 11.78
C ARG A 85 -17.49 -2.86 11.75
N ARG A 86 -17.89 -3.56 12.80
CA ARG A 86 -17.64 -4.99 12.98
C ARG A 86 -18.14 -5.85 11.82
N PRO A 87 -19.40 -5.78 11.37
CA PRO A 87 -19.88 -6.62 10.27
C PRO A 87 -19.09 -6.41 8.99
N ILE A 88 -18.71 -5.17 8.68
CA ILE A 88 -17.97 -4.83 7.46
C ILE A 88 -16.52 -5.35 7.52
N ILE A 89 -15.83 -5.22 8.67
CA ILE A 89 -14.50 -5.82 8.86
C ILE A 89 -14.58 -7.34 8.67
N LEU A 90 -15.57 -8.01 9.26
CA LEU A 90 -15.74 -9.46 9.12
C LEU A 90 -16.01 -9.88 7.67
N ILE A 91 -16.86 -9.17 6.95
CA ILE A 91 -17.12 -9.43 5.52
C ILE A 91 -15.84 -9.26 4.70
N SER A 92 -15.04 -8.23 4.99
CA SER A 92 -13.75 -7.99 4.31
C SER A 92 -12.76 -9.14 4.57
N LEU A 93 -12.60 -9.58 5.81
CA LEU A 93 -11.69 -10.69 6.16
C LEU A 93 -12.14 -12.01 5.51
N PHE A 94 -13.45 -12.28 5.52
CA PHE A 94 -14.00 -13.45 4.83
C PHE A 94 -13.77 -13.37 3.32
N GLY A 95 -13.98 -12.19 2.71
CA GLY A 95 -13.73 -11.96 1.29
C GLY A 95 -12.28 -12.18 0.89
N PHE A 96 -11.30 -11.74 1.71
CA PHE A 96 -9.89 -12.04 1.48
C PHE A 96 -9.57 -13.53 1.62
N SER A 97 -10.15 -14.21 2.60
CA SER A 97 -9.98 -15.67 2.72
C SER A 97 -10.49 -16.39 1.46
N LEU A 98 -11.66 -15.98 0.95
CA LEU A 98 -12.23 -16.51 -0.29
C LEU A 98 -11.35 -16.23 -1.50
N ASP A 99 -10.83 -14.99 -1.63
CA ASP A 99 -9.88 -14.64 -2.68
C ASP A 99 -8.65 -15.56 -2.68
N TYR A 100 -7.99 -15.72 -1.51
CA TYR A 100 -6.82 -16.59 -1.43
C TYR A 100 -7.14 -18.07 -1.74
N ILE A 101 -8.32 -18.56 -1.35
CA ILE A 101 -8.79 -19.89 -1.73
C ILE A 101 -8.94 -19.98 -3.27
N LEU A 102 -9.58 -19.00 -3.89
CA LEU A 102 -9.73 -18.96 -5.35
C LEU A 102 -8.37 -18.91 -6.07
N LEU A 103 -7.41 -18.13 -5.55
CA LEU A 103 -6.05 -18.06 -6.09
C LEU A 103 -5.32 -19.40 -5.92
N ALA A 104 -5.43 -20.05 -4.76
CA ALA A 104 -4.79 -21.33 -4.47
C ALA A 104 -5.27 -22.46 -5.39
N PHE A 105 -6.57 -22.48 -5.72
CA PHE A 105 -7.18 -23.50 -6.58
C PHE A 105 -7.38 -23.05 -8.03
N SER A 106 -6.87 -21.88 -8.42
CA SER A 106 -7.08 -21.34 -9.75
C SER A 106 -6.58 -22.27 -10.86
N PRO A 107 -7.42 -22.71 -11.79
CA PRO A 107 -7.00 -23.51 -12.95
C PRO A 107 -6.57 -22.65 -14.14
N THR A 108 -6.94 -21.38 -14.16
CA THR A 108 -6.64 -20.43 -15.25
C THR A 108 -6.48 -19.00 -14.71
N ILE A 109 -5.87 -18.13 -15.53
CA ILE A 109 -5.71 -16.70 -15.22
C ILE A 109 -7.03 -15.99 -14.92
N VAL A 110 -8.13 -16.39 -15.55
CA VAL A 110 -9.45 -15.79 -15.31
C VAL A 110 -9.85 -15.87 -13.83
N TRP A 111 -9.54 -16.97 -13.15
CA TRP A 111 -9.81 -17.15 -11.73
C TRP A 111 -8.98 -16.21 -10.86
N LEU A 112 -7.75 -15.88 -11.28
CA LEU A 112 -6.94 -14.88 -10.60
C LEU A 112 -7.60 -13.49 -10.69
N PHE A 113 -8.12 -13.11 -11.87
CA PHE A 113 -8.86 -11.85 -12.05
C PHE A 113 -10.13 -11.80 -11.19
N ILE A 114 -10.92 -12.89 -11.16
CA ILE A 114 -12.11 -12.98 -10.32
C ILE A 114 -11.74 -12.78 -8.84
N GLY A 115 -10.70 -13.47 -8.37
CA GLY A 115 -10.20 -13.29 -7.00
C GLY A 115 -9.79 -11.85 -6.72
N ARG A 116 -9.00 -11.24 -7.60
CA ARG A 116 -8.57 -9.84 -7.43
C ARG A 116 -9.73 -8.84 -7.42
N ILE A 117 -10.78 -9.08 -8.20
CA ILE A 117 -12.02 -8.28 -8.17
C ILE A 117 -12.74 -8.44 -6.82
N ILE A 118 -12.88 -9.67 -6.33
CA ILE A 118 -13.48 -9.94 -5.01
C ILE A 118 -12.68 -9.26 -3.91
N ALA A 119 -11.36 -9.42 -3.92
CA ALA A 119 -10.46 -8.76 -2.97
C ALA A 119 -10.56 -7.22 -3.04
N GLY A 120 -10.68 -6.64 -4.23
CA GLY A 120 -10.88 -5.20 -4.41
C GLY A 120 -12.21 -4.71 -3.85
N VAL A 121 -13.31 -5.44 -4.11
CA VAL A 121 -14.62 -5.12 -3.54
C VAL A 121 -14.62 -5.22 -2.01
N THR A 122 -13.99 -6.25 -1.45
CA THR A 122 -13.95 -6.47 0.01
C THR A 122 -12.79 -5.76 0.70
N GLY A 123 -11.84 -5.18 -0.05
CA GLY A 123 -10.58 -4.60 0.43
C GLY A 123 -10.69 -3.31 1.24
N ALA A 124 -11.85 -2.98 1.77
CA ALA A 124 -12.08 -1.81 2.63
C ALA A 124 -11.79 -2.08 4.12
N SER A 125 -11.11 -3.20 4.45
CA SER A 125 -10.72 -3.52 5.83
C SER A 125 -9.93 -2.38 6.48
N ILE A 126 -8.97 -1.78 5.76
CA ILE A 126 -8.11 -0.69 6.25
C ILE A 126 -8.91 0.58 6.53
N THR A 127 -9.81 1.00 5.64
CA THR A 127 -10.63 2.19 5.83
C THR A 127 -11.61 2.00 6.99
N THR A 128 -12.24 0.82 7.09
CA THR A 128 -13.14 0.50 8.19
C THR A 128 -12.40 0.34 9.52
N ALA A 129 -11.18 -0.25 9.52
CA ALA A 129 -10.33 -0.33 10.70
C ALA A 129 -9.86 1.06 11.17
N SER A 130 -9.54 1.97 10.25
CA SER A 130 -9.23 3.36 10.57
C SER A 130 -10.40 4.07 11.23
N ALA A 131 -11.61 3.87 10.72
CA ALA A 131 -12.83 4.40 11.32
C ALA A 131 -13.10 3.77 12.70
N TYR A 132 -12.89 2.46 12.85
CA TYR A 132 -12.98 1.76 14.13
C TYR A 132 -12.02 2.37 15.17
N ILE A 133 -10.75 2.57 14.79
CA ILE A 133 -9.74 3.21 15.66
C ILE A 133 -10.19 4.63 16.04
N ALA A 134 -10.75 5.40 15.10
CA ALA A 134 -11.29 6.73 15.41
C ALA A 134 -12.43 6.69 16.44
N ASP A 135 -13.34 5.69 16.32
CA ASP A 135 -14.49 5.52 17.22
C ASP A 135 -14.07 5.19 18.68
N VAL A 136 -13.00 4.40 18.85
CA VAL A 136 -12.53 3.96 20.17
C VAL A 136 -11.46 4.87 20.78
N SER A 137 -10.92 5.84 20.02
CA SER A 137 -9.86 6.74 20.44
C SER A 137 -10.41 8.00 21.09
N THR A 138 -9.69 8.52 22.10
CA THR A 138 -9.88 9.88 22.62
C THR A 138 -9.01 10.87 21.83
N ALA A 139 -9.24 12.19 21.99
CA ALA A 139 -8.44 13.21 21.32
C ALA A 139 -6.93 13.08 21.64
N GLU A 140 -6.60 12.73 22.90
CA GLU A 140 -5.23 12.65 23.40
C GLU A 140 -4.47 11.43 22.83
N ASN A 141 -5.15 10.30 22.61
CA ASN A 141 -4.50 9.05 22.19
C ASN A 141 -4.72 8.71 20.71
N ARG A 142 -5.51 9.51 19.98
CA ARG A 142 -5.87 9.26 18.58
C ARG A 142 -4.64 9.13 17.68
N ALA A 143 -3.69 10.05 17.76
CA ALA A 143 -2.47 10.01 16.93
C ALA A 143 -1.64 8.76 17.22
N LYS A 144 -1.50 8.34 18.49
CA LYS A 144 -0.83 7.11 18.90
C LYS A 144 -1.51 5.88 18.31
N ASN A 145 -2.84 5.82 18.39
CA ASN A 145 -3.62 4.66 17.94
C ASN A 145 -3.61 4.55 16.41
N PHE A 146 -3.65 5.66 15.67
CA PHE A 146 -3.45 5.65 14.23
C PHE A 146 -2.03 5.21 13.83
N GLY A 147 -1.03 5.51 14.66
CA GLY A 147 0.34 5.01 14.47
C GLY A 147 0.44 3.49 14.47
N LEU A 148 -0.48 2.77 15.13
CA LEU A 148 -0.56 1.30 15.09
C LEU A 148 -0.88 0.76 13.69
N ILE A 149 -1.66 1.50 12.89
CA ILE A 149 -1.91 1.13 11.49
C ILE A 149 -0.58 1.07 10.74
N GLY A 150 0.24 2.12 10.85
CA GLY A 150 1.56 2.16 10.22
C GLY A 150 2.50 1.05 10.73
N ALA A 151 2.44 0.74 12.03
CA ALA A 151 3.20 -0.36 12.61
C ALA A 151 2.74 -1.73 12.08
N ALA A 152 1.43 -1.95 11.93
CA ALA A 152 0.89 -3.17 11.33
C ALA A 152 1.32 -3.33 9.87
N PHE A 153 1.30 -2.23 9.09
CA PHE A 153 1.84 -2.22 7.73
C PHE A 153 3.33 -2.57 7.69
N GLY A 154 4.15 -1.88 8.48
CA GLY A 154 5.59 -2.11 8.51
C GLY A 154 5.95 -3.55 8.87
N LEU A 155 5.36 -4.08 9.96
CA LEU A 155 5.60 -5.45 10.40
C LEU A 155 5.04 -6.49 9.42
N GLY A 156 3.82 -6.28 8.89
CA GLY A 156 3.21 -7.19 7.93
C GLY A 156 4.00 -7.29 6.63
N PHE A 157 4.54 -6.18 6.13
CA PHE A 157 5.40 -6.14 4.95
C PHE A 157 6.81 -6.71 5.18
N ILE A 158 7.26 -6.82 6.41
CA ILE A 158 8.50 -7.55 6.73
C ILE A 158 8.21 -9.04 6.82
N ILE A 159 7.21 -9.42 7.61
CA ILE A 159 6.92 -10.81 7.96
C ILE A 159 6.30 -11.56 6.77
N GLY A 160 5.34 -10.93 6.08
CA GLY A 160 4.58 -11.55 4.99
C GLY A 160 5.45 -12.11 3.87
N PRO A 161 6.25 -11.28 3.18
CA PRO A 161 7.09 -11.74 2.08
C PRO A 161 8.13 -12.79 2.49
N VAL A 162 8.69 -12.68 3.71
CA VAL A 162 9.64 -13.68 4.23
C VAL A 162 8.96 -15.04 4.39
N ILE A 163 7.77 -15.08 5.01
CA ILE A 163 6.99 -16.31 5.14
C ILE A 163 6.58 -16.82 3.75
N GLY A 164 6.12 -15.94 2.87
CA GLY A 164 5.71 -16.28 1.52
C GLY A 164 6.83 -16.89 0.69
N GLY A 165 8.02 -16.30 0.74
CA GLY A 165 9.20 -16.81 0.07
C GLY A 165 9.66 -18.17 0.60
N LEU A 166 9.62 -18.38 1.93
CA LEU A 166 9.95 -19.68 2.53
C LEU A 166 8.93 -20.75 2.16
N LEU A 167 7.64 -20.43 2.17
CA LEU A 167 6.57 -21.37 1.80
C LEU A 167 6.56 -21.65 0.30
N GLY A 168 6.96 -20.67 -0.54
CA GLY A 168 7.03 -20.80 -1.99
C GLY A 168 7.96 -21.92 -2.45
N GLN A 169 8.98 -22.27 -1.66
CA GLN A 169 9.88 -23.40 -1.95
C GLN A 169 9.17 -24.76 -1.99
N TYR A 170 8.00 -24.86 -1.34
CA TYR A 170 7.18 -26.08 -1.33
C TYR A 170 6.13 -26.11 -2.46
N GLY A 171 6.10 -25.06 -3.28
CA GLY A 171 5.21 -24.90 -4.43
C GLY A 171 4.55 -23.53 -4.49
N SER A 172 4.30 -23.04 -5.70
CA SER A 172 3.75 -21.69 -5.97
C SER A 172 2.38 -21.44 -5.30
N ARG A 173 1.62 -22.49 -5.01
CA ARG A 173 0.28 -22.42 -4.40
C ARG A 173 0.28 -22.48 -2.88
N VAL A 174 1.35 -22.99 -2.24
CA VAL A 174 1.43 -23.17 -0.79
C VAL A 174 1.25 -21.86 -0.01
N PRO A 175 1.86 -20.73 -0.42
CA PRO A 175 1.65 -19.44 0.24
C PRO A 175 0.19 -18.96 0.22
N PHE A 176 -0.56 -19.27 -0.85
CA PHE A 176 -1.98 -18.90 -0.93
C PHE A 176 -2.84 -19.72 0.04
N TYR A 177 -2.56 -21.02 0.22
CA TYR A 177 -3.22 -21.81 1.28
C TYR A 177 -2.94 -21.23 2.66
N ALA A 178 -1.68 -20.85 2.92
CA ALA A 178 -1.29 -20.25 4.20
C ALA A 178 -2.00 -18.90 4.43
N ALA A 179 -2.06 -18.04 3.41
CA ALA A 179 -2.76 -16.77 3.47
C ALA A 179 -4.28 -16.97 3.68
N ALA A 180 -4.90 -17.93 2.99
CA ALA A 180 -6.31 -18.26 3.17
C ALA A 180 -6.63 -18.71 4.60
N VAL A 181 -5.81 -19.62 5.14
CA VAL A 181 -5.94 -20.09 6.53
C VAL A 181 -5.75 -18.94 7.51
N LEU A 182 -4.74 -18.10 7.30
CA LEU A 182 -4.44 -16.95 8.15
C LEU A 182 -5.61 -15.95 8.17
N CYS A 183 -6.18 -15.62 7.01
CA CYS A 183 -7.35 -14.75 6.91
C CYS A 183 -8.61 -15.38 7.52
N MET A 184 -8.81 -16.70 7.38
CA MET A 184 -9.92 -17.41 8.01
C MET A 184 -9.79 -17.42 9.54
N VAL A 185 -8.59 -17.65 10.06
CA VAL A 185 -8.30 -17.56 11.51
C VAL A 185 -8.57 -16.13 12.00
N ASN A 186 -8.15 -15.11 11.24
CA ASN A 186 -8.41 -13.72 11.55
C ASN A 186 -9.92 -13.38 11.54
N PHE A 187 -10.66 -13.91 10.56
CA PHE A 187 -12.12 -13.80 10.52
C PHE A 187 -12.77 -14.42 11.75
N LEU A 188 -12.40 -15.65 12.11
CA LEU A 188 -12.93 -16.34 13.30
C LEU A 188 -12.56 -15.59 14.58
N TYR A 189 -11.31 -15.15 14.71
CA TYR A 189 -10.87 -14.30 15.81
C TYR A 189 -11.73 -13.03 15.92
N GLY A 190 -11.95 -12.33 14.79
CA GLY A 190 -12.84 -11.17 14.71
C GLY A 190 -14.29 -11.49 15.06
N PHE A 191 -14.78 -12.63 14.58
CA PHE A 191 -16.16 -13.04 14.83
C PHE A 191 -16.46 -13.26 16.32
N PHE A 192 -15.53 -13.88 17.06
CA PHE A 192 -15.74 -14.18 18.49
C PHE A 192 -15.35 -13.03 19.42
N ILE A 193 -14.38 -12.19 19.05
CA ILE A 193 -13.75 -11.27 20.00
C ILE A 193 -13.97 -9.79 19.65
N LEU A 194 -14.10 -9.40 18.35
CA LEU A 194 -14.22 -8.00 17.98
C LEU A 194 -15.56 -7.39 18.44
N PRO A 195 -15.57 -6.42 19.38
CA PRO A 195 -16.79 -5.71 19.73
C PRO A 195 -17.18 -4.72 18.63
N GLU A 196 -18.44 -4.28 18.62
CA GLU A 196 -18.87 -3.18 17.75
C GLU A 196 -18.41 -1.84 18.33
N SER A 197 -17.76 -0.99 17.51
CA SER A 197 -17.31 0.33 17.95
C SER A 197 -18.35 1.41 17.74
N LEU A 198 -19.18 1.27 16.69
CA LEU A 198 -20.16 2.29 16.31
C LEU A 198 -21.52 2.00 16.97
N LYS A 199 -21.86 2.79 17.98
CA LYS A 199 -23.17 2.67 18.66
C LYS A 199 -24.30 2.91 17.68
N LYS A 200 -25.47 2.26 17.91
CA LYS A 200 -26.64 2.35 17.03
C LYS A 200 -27.10 3.79 16.81
N GLU A 201 -27.02 4.62 17.85
CA GLU A 201 -27.42 6.04 17.85
C GLU A 201 -26.54 6.91 16.95
N ASN A 202 -25.30 6.48 16.71
CA ASN A 202 -24.32 7.20 15.89
C ASN A 202 -24.29 6.72 14.44
N ARG A 203 -25.08 5.69 14.09
CA ARG A 203 -25.16 5.16 12.73
C ARG A 203 -25.86 6.15 11.82
N ARG A 204 -25.38 6.22 10.57
CA ARG A 204 -25.91 7.13 9.55
C ARG A 204 -26.57 6.34 8.43
N PRO A 205 -27.65 6.85 7.82
CA PRO A 205 -28.22 6.22 6.65
C PRO A 205 -27.21 6.23 5.48
N PHE A 206 -27.31 5.25 4.61
CA PHE A 206 -26.49 5.17 3.40
C PHE A 206 -26.83 6.35 2.46
N ASP A 207 -25.77 7.01 1.95
CA ASP A 207 -25.88 8.15 1.05
C ASP A 207 -24.94 7.98 -0.16
N TRP A 208 -25.50 7.81 -1.35
CA TRP A 208 -24.76 7.68 -2.61
C TRP A 208 -23.87 8.88 -2.94
N ARG A 209 -24.22 10.08 -2.48
CA ARG A 209 -23.42 11.28 -2.71
C ARG A 209 -22.06 11.21 -2.01
N ARG A 210 -22.01 10.52 -0.87
CA ARG A 210 -20.78 10.27 -0.11
C ARG A 210 -19.98 9.09 -0.65
N ALA A 211 -20.62 8.22 -1.41
CA ALA A 211 -19.99 7.07 -2.07
C ALA A 211 -19.31 7.43 -3.41
N ASN A 212 -18.90 8.69 -3.59
CA ASN A 212 -18.30 9.18 -4.83
C ASN A 212 -16.77 9.23 -4.72
N PRO A 213 -16.01 8.28 -5.33
CA PRO A 213 -14.55 8.25 -5.26
C PRO A 213 -13.89 9.40 -6.06
N VAL A 214 -14.58 9.94 -7.06
CA VAL A 214 -14.04 11.00 -7.94
C VAL A 214 -14.19 12.39 -7.30
N GLY A 215 -15.16 12.55 -6.38
CA GLY A 215 -15.45 13.84 -5.75
C GLY A 215 -14.26 14.44 -5.03
N ALA A 216 -13.44 13.61 -4.36
CA ALA A 216 -12.23 14.05 -3.67
C ALA A 216 -11.15 14.58 -4.66
N ILE A 217 -11.00 13.96 -5.83
CA ILE A 217 -10.06 14.42 -6.87
C ILE A 217 -10.55 15.75 -7.47
N LEU A 218 -11.85 15.90 -7.70
CA LEU A 218 -12.42 17.16 -8.20
C LEU A 218 -12.29 18.31 -7.20
N GLY A 219 -12.23 18.01 -5.91
CA GLY A 219 -11.95 18.99 -4.84
C GLY A 219 -10.60 19.71 -4.99
N LEU A 220 -9.65 19.15 -5.73
CA LEU A 220 -8.36 19.79 -6.05
C LEU A 220 -8.49 21.17 -6.70
N ARG A 221 -9.57 21.41 -7.43
CA ARG A 221 -9.82 22.70 -8.08
C ARG A 221 -9.94 23.87 -7.09
N LYS A 222 -10.20 23.58 -5.81
CA LYS A 222 -10.25 24.59 -4.75
C LYS A 222 -8.85 25.12 -4.36
N TYR A 223 -7.80 24.33 -4.65
CA TYR A 223 -6.43 24.63 -4.21
C TYR A 223 -5.47 24.87 -5.39
N PRO A 224 -5.70 25.87 -6.23
CA PRO A 224 -4.90 26.09 -7.44
C PRO A 224 -3.41 26.32 -7.14
N THR A 225 -3.09 26.88 -5.98
CA THR A 225 -1.72 27.09 -5.53
C THR A 225 -1.00 25.80 -5.16
N LEU A 226 -1.72 24.75 -4.75
CA LEU A 226 -1.15 23.46 -4.34
C LEU A 226 -1.07 22.44 -5.46
N ILE A 227 -1.68 22.70 -6.64
CA ILE A 227 -1.74 21.73 -7.74
C ILE A 227 -0.34 21.19 -8.11
N GLY A 228 0.68 22.05 -8.13
CA GLY A 228 2.04 21.62 -8.43
C GLY A 228 2.63 20.67 -7.38
N LEU A 229 2.44 20.96 -6.09
CA LEU A 229 2.91 20.06 -5.02
C LEU A 229 2.15 18.73 -5.03
N ILE A 230 0.86 18.77 -5.30
CA ILE A 230 0.01 17.60 -5.42
C ILE A 230 0.41 16.76 -6.64
N ALA A 231 0.71 17.40 -7.77
CA ALA A 231 1.25 16.71 -8.95
C ALA A 231 2.61 16.06 -8.66
N ALA A 232 3.49 16.71 -7.89
CA ALA A 232 4.76 16.13 -7.47
C ALA A 232 4.53 14.86 -6.61
N ILE A 233 3.59 14.89 -5.67
CA ILE A 233 3.20 13.72 -4.87
C ILE A 233 2.66 12.59 -5.77
N PHE A 234 1.81 12.92 -6.73
CA PHE A 234 1.27 11.93 -7.67
C PHE A 234 2.37 11.26 -8.50
N LEU A 235 3.29 12.05 -9.06
CA LEU A 235 4.45 11.54 -9.81
C LEU A 235 5.34 10.65 -8.94
N LEU A 236 5.57 11.02 -7.68
CA LEU A 236 6.30 10.20 -6.71
C LEU A 236 5.60 8.85 -6.50
N TYR A 237 4.28 8.83 -6.30
CA TYR A 237 3.55 7.58 -6.12
C TYR A 237 3.55 6.71 -7.37
N VAL A 238 3.30 7.29 -8.55
CA VAL A 238 3.35 6.53 -9.82
C VAL A 238 4.75 5.96 -10.04
N GLY A 239 5.81 6.77 -9.83
CA GLY A 239 7.20 6.33 -9.97
C GLY A 239 7.57 5.20 -9.00
N SER A 240 7.05 5.22 -7.75
CA SER A 240 7.32 4.17 -6.76
C SER A 240 6.79 2.79 -7.17
N HIS A 241 5.77 2.74 -8.02
CA HIS A 241 5.25 1.47 -8.56
C HIS A 241 6.27 0.73 -9.44
N ALA A 242 7.33 1.37 -9.93
CA ALA A 242 8.42 0.68 -10.61
C ALA A 242 9.04 -0.41 -9.72
N VAL A 243 9.26 -0.13 -8.44
CA VAL A 243 9.75 -1.13 -7.48
C VAL A 243 8.60 -2.01 -6.98
N GLN A 244 7.47 -1.43 -6.57
CA GLN A 244 6.38 -2.18 -5.95
C GLN A 244 5.77 -3.27 -6.85
N SER A 245 5.68 -3.03 -8.16
CA SER A 245 5.05 -3.96 -9.10
C SER A 245 6.02 -4.81 -9.90
N ASN A 246 7.29 -4.38 -10.06
CA ASN A 246 8.24 -5.12 -10.91
C ASN A 246 9.41 -5.77 -10.15
N TRP A 247 9.56 -5.54 -8.84
CA TRP A 247 10.70 -6.08 -8.08
C TRP A 247 10.88 -7.58 -8.29
N SER A 248 9.84 -8.37 -8.05
CA SER A 248 9.89 -9.83 -8.18
C SER A 248 10.14 -10.26 -9.62
N PHE A 249 9.45 -9.66 -10.60
CA PHE A 249 9.62 -10.00 -12.02
C PHE A 249 11.01 -9.64 -12.53
N PHE A 250 11.52 -8.47 -12.18
CA PHE A 250 12.86 -8.03 -12.55
C PHE A 250 13.94 -8.94 -11.98
N THR A 251 13.84 -9.27 -10.68
CA THR A 251 14.87 -10.07 -10.02
C THR A 251 14.86 -11.52 -10.47
N ILE A 252 13.71 -12.08 -10.85
CA ILE A 252 13.62 -13.38 -11.50
C ILE A 252 14.29 -13.29 -12.89
N TYR A 253 13.90 -12.33 -13.73
CA TYR A 253 14.41 -12.20 -15.08
C TYR A 253 15.92 -11.95 -15.12
N GLN A 254 16.42 -11.04 -14.30
CA GLN A 254 17.80 -10.57 -14.36
C GLN A 254 18.80 -11.46 -13.61
N PHE A 255 18.37 -12.05 -12.48
CA PHE A 255 19.25 -12.76 -11.55
C PHE A 255 18.83 -14.20 -11.27
N ASN A 256 17.74 -14.69 -11.86
CA ASN A 256 17.13 -16.00 -11.58
C ASN A 256 16.87 -16.23 -10.07
N TRP A 257 16.38 -15.17 -9.37
CA TRP A 257 16.05 -15.31 -7.96
C TRP A 257 14.87 -16.27 -7.77
N ASP A 258 15.00 -17.12 -6.77
CA ASP A 258 13.91 -17.96 -6.28
C ASP A 258 12.97 -17.16 -5.34
N GLU A 259 11.86 -17.75 -4.99
CA GLU A 259 10.85 -17.14 -4.12
C GLU A 259 11.40 -16.79 -2.74
N ARG A 260 12.37 -17.59 -2.23
CA ARG A 260 13.04 -17.34 -0.96
C ARG A 260 13.87 -16.07 -0.99
N MET A 261 14.68 -15.89 -2.03
CA MET A 261 15.52 -14.69 -2.18
C MET A 261 14.65 -13.44 -2.36
N ILE A 262 13.56 -13.54 -3.14
CA ILE A 262 12.59 -12.47 -3.29
C ILE A 262 11.95 -12.13 -1.95
N GLY A 263 11.49 -13.13 -1.19
CA GLY A 263 10.88 -12.93 0.11
C GLY A 263 11.83 -12.24 1.11
N ILE A 264 13.09 -12.67 1.17
CA ILE A 264 14.13 -12.06 2.03
C ILE A 264 14.37 -10.61 1.61
N SER A 265 14.54 -10.34 0.30
CA SER A 265 14.79 -8.99 -0.20
C SER A 265 13.65 -8.02 0.11
N LEU A 266 12.40 -8.45 -0.05
CA LEU A 266 11.22 -7.67 0.32
C LEU A 266 11.14 -7.44 1.83
N GLY A 267 11.51 -8.43 2.65
CA GLY A 267 11.63 -8.27 4.09
C GLY A 267 12.68 -7.22 4.48
N ILE A 268 13.83 -7.19 3.78
CA ILE A 268 14.87 -6.17 3.97
C ILE A 268 14.36 -4.79 3.54
N ILE A 269 13.64 -4.69 2.40
CA ILE A 269 12.99 -3.44 1.98
C ILE A 269 12.05 -2.95 3.08
N GLY A 270 11.17 -3.82 3.58
CA GLY A 270 10.24 -3.48 4.66
C GLY A 270 10.95 -2.97 5.92
N LEU A 271 12.04 -3.64 6.32
CA LEU A 271 12.86 -3.23 7.45
C LEU A 271 13.49 -1.85 7.23
N LEU A 272 14.14 -1.63 6.10
CA LEU A 272 14.80 -0.36 5.78
C LEU A 272 13.78 0.79 5.69
N VAL A 273 12.64 0.57 5.03
CA VAL A 273 11.54 1.55 4.97
C VAL A 273 11.01 1.84 6.39
N GLY A 274 10.84 0.81 7.22
CA GLY A 274 10.44 0.96 8.61
C GLY A 274 11.42 1.79 9.43
N VAL A 275 12.74 1.56 9.29
CA VAL A 275 13.80 2.34 9.95
C VAL A 275 13.79 3.80 9.46
N VAL A 276 13.67 4.02 8.15
CA VAL A 276 13.69 5.37 7.59
C VAL A 276 12.43 6.14 7.98
N GLN A 277 11.24 5.60 7.73
CA GLN A 277 9.98 6.31 7.98
C GLN A 277 9.60 6.35 9.46
N GLY A 278 9.83 5.27 10.21
CA GLY A 278 9.53 5.19 11.64
C GLY A 278 10.55 5.91 12.53
N GLY A 279 11.82 5.94 12.10
CA GLY A 279 12.95 6.50 12.87
C GLY A 279 13.54 7.76 12.24
N LEU A 280 14.25 7.62 11.11
CA LEU A 280 15.10 8.67 10.55
C LEU A 280 14.34 9.94 10.16
N VAL A 281 13.12 9.84 9.65
CA VAL A 281 12.27 11.00 9.28
C VAL A 281 12.11 11.95 10.47
N ARG A 282 11.94 11.43 11.69
CA ARG A 282 11.78 12.25 12.91
C ARG A 282 13.01 13.09 13.26
N PHE A 283 14.19 12.64 12.85
CA PHE A 283 15.47 13.34 13.14
C PHE A 283 15.93 14.19 11.96
N ILE A 284 15.71 13.70 10.72
CA ILE A 284 16.22 14.34 9.51
C ILE A 284 15.34 15.53 9.12
N ASN A 285 14.02 15.34 9.01
CA ASN A 285 13.13 16.39 8.52
C ASN A 285 13.12 17.65 9.38
N PRO A 286 13.13 17.62 10.73
CA PRO A 286 13.23 18.83 11.53
C PRO A 286 14.58 19.56 11.39
N ARG A 287 15.70 18.82 11.15
CA ARG A 287 17.04 19.41 11.00
C ARG A 287 17.28 20.01 9.63
N LEU A 288 16.83 19.36 8.58
CA LEU A 288 16.99 19.83 7.19
C LEU A 288 15.91 20.83 6.79
N GLY A 289 14.75 20.78 7.42
CA GLY A 289 13.53 21.43 6.97
C GLY A 289 12.83 20.64 5.85
N ASN A 290 11.52 20.82 5.74
CA ASN A 290 10.70 20.01 4.81
C ASN A 290 11.12 20.19 3.34
N GLU A 291 11.45 21.40 2.89
CA GLU A 291 11.81 21.64 1.49
C GLU A 291 13.11 20.94 1.08
N LYS A 292 14.17 21.02 1.90
CA LYS A 292 15.42 20.30 1.62
C LYS A 292 15.24 18.80 1.68
N SER A 293 14.40 18.31 2.62
CA SER A 293 14.07 16.90 2.73
C SER A 293 13.36 16.38 1.48
N VAL A 294 12.48 17.20 0.86
CA VAL A 294 11.86 16.88 -0.43
C VAL A 294 12.91 16.70 -1.52
N TYR A 295 13.80 17.67 -1.72
CA TYR A 295 14.79 17.61 -2.79
C TYR A 295 15.79 16.46 -2.60
N ILE A 296 16.34 16.31 -1.39
CA ILE A 296 17.29 15.25 -1.07
C ILE A 296 16.62 13.88 -1.21
N GLY A 297 15.41 13.73 -0.69
CA GLY A 297 14.69 12.46 -0.77
C GLY A 297 14.34 12.07 -2.21
N LEU A 298 13.83 12.99 -3.03
CA LEU A 298 13.53 12.72 -4.44
C LEU A 298 14.80 12.44 -5.26
N ALA A 299 15.91 13.15 -4.98
CA ALA A 299 17.20 12.88 -5.61
C ALA A 299 17.71 11.47 -5.24
N LEU A 300 17.63 11.07 -3.98
CA LEU A 300 18.00 9.72 -3.52
C LEU A 300 17.11 8.64 -4.14
N TYR A 301 15.81 8.87 -4.27
CA TYR A 301 14.92 7.98 -5.02
C TYR A 301 15.34 7.86 -6.48
N THR A 302 15.61 8.97 -7.16
CA THR A 302 16.06 8.97 -8.56
C THR A 302 17.36 8.18 -8.71
N ILE A 303 18.35 8.42 -7.84
CA ILE A 303 19.62 7.67 -7.82
C ILE A 303 19.36 6.18 -7.59
N GLY A 304 18.55 5.82 -6.59
CA GLY A 304 18.22 4.42 -6.30
C GLY A 304 17.57 3.72 -7.47
N MET A 305 16.62 4.37 -8.15
CA MET A 305 15.96 3.84 -9.36
C MET A 305 16.95 3.62 -10.51
N LEU A 306 17.83 4.60 -10.77
CA LEU A 306 18.85 4.46 -11.82
C LEU A 306 19.84 3.34 -11.49
N LEU A 307 20.25 3.21 -10.24
CA LEU A 307 21.13 2.12 -9.81
C LEU A 307 20.47 0.75 -10.00
N PHE A 308 19.17 0.59 -9.66
CA PHE A 308 18.44 -0.66 -9.93
C PHE A 308 18.36 -0.96 -11.41
N ALA A 309 18.13 0.05 -12.26
CA ALA A 309 18.02 -0.15 -13.71
C ALA A 309 19.27 -0.74 -14.33
N PHE A 310 20.44 -0.41 -13.81
CA PHE A 310 21.73 -0.86 -14.32
C PHE A 310 22.40 -1.93 -13.45
N ALA A 311 21.68 -2.54 -12.51
CA ALA A 311 22.21 -3.62 -11.69
C ALA A 311 22.48 -4.86 -12.54
N THR A 312 23.71 -5.36 -12.51
CA THR A 312 24.18 -6.55 -13.23
C THR A 312 24.41 -7.74 -12.30
N GLU A 313 24.61 -7.48 -11.02
CA GLU A 313 24.91 -8.48 -10.02
C GLU A 313 23.87 -8.47 -8.88
N SER A 314 23.54 -9.64 -8.38
CA SER A 314 22.49 -9.85 -7.35
C SER A 314 22.71 -9.01 -6.08
N TRP A 315 23.97 -8.89 -5.62
CA TRP A 315 24.32 -8.13 -4.42
C TRP A 315 24.08 -6.62 -4.57
N MET A 316 24.14 -6.10 -5.82
CA MET A 316 23.91 -4.67 -6.09
C MET A 316 22.50 -4.26 -5.68
N MET A 317 21.51 -5.14 -5.83
CA MET A 317 20.13 -4.88 -5.44
C MET A 317 20.03 -4.52 -3.95
N PHE A 318 20.76 -5.21 -3.09
CA PHE A 318 20.75 -4.94 -1.64
C PHE A 318 21.46 -3.62 -1.27
N VAL A 319 22.58 -3.32 -1.92
CA VAL A 319 23.32 -2.07 -1.68
C VAL A 319 22.50 -0.87 -2.18
N PHE A 320 21.90 -0.98 -3.33
CA PHE A 320 21.13 0.09 -3.96
C PHE A 320 19.79 0.36 -3.27
N LEU A 321 19.32 -0.56 -2.40
CA LEU A 321 18.21 -0.29 -1.47
C LEU A 321 18.52 0.87 -0.50
N ILE A 322 19.79 1.11 -0.17
CA ILE A 322 20.15 2.17 0.79
C ILE A 322 19.71 3.55 0.29
N PRO A 323 20.18 4.06 -0.87
CA PRO A 323 19.74 5.35 -1.38
C PRO A 323 18.23 5.35 -1.68
N TYR A 324 17.67 4.26 -2.23
CA TYR A 324 16.24 4.15 -2.50
C TYR A 324 15.39 4.30 -1.22
N CYS A 325 15.68 3.55 -0.17
CA CYS A 325 14.90 3.63 1.07
C CYS A 325 15.10 4.96 1.81
N LEU A 326 16.33 5.54 1.78
CA LEU A 326 16.56 6.89 2.29
C LEU A 326 15.75 7.95 1.57
N GLY A 327 15.48 7.76 0.27
CA GLY A 327 14.55 8.60 -0.49
C GLY A 327 13.15 8.70 0.13
N GLY A 328 12.77 7.70 0.94
CA GLY A 328 11.50 7.65 1.69
C GLY A 328 11.20 8.85 2.59
N ILE A 329 12.18 9.72 2.85
CA ILE A 329 11.97 11.00 3.56
C ILE A 329 11.14 12.00 2.75
N ALA A 330 11.12 11.89 1.41
CA ALA A 330 10.45 12.84 0.51
C ALA A 330 8.91 12.85 0.69
N GLY A 331 8.28 11.67 0.79
CA GLY A 331 6.84 11.54 0.89
C GLY A 331 6.25 12.29 2.08
N PRO A 332 6.65 11.98 3.31
CA PRO A 332 6.21 12.71 4.51
C PRO A 332 6.53 14.20 4.46
N ALA A 333 7.68 14.60 3.90
CA ALA A 333 8.06 15.99 3.77
C ALA A 333 7.13 16.75 2.80
N LEU A 334 6.81 16.18 1.62
CA LEU A 334 5.85 16.77 0.67
C LEU A 334 4.44 16.89 1.29
N GLN A 335 3.97 15.83 1.96
CA GLN A 335 2.66 15.87 2.65
C GLN A 335 2.64 16.94 3.74
N SER A 336 3.71 17.09 4.52
CA SER A 336 3.85 18.11 5.55
C SER A 336 3.81 19.52 4.95
N VAL A 337 4.50 19.76 3.80
CA VAL A 337 4.45 21.05 3.11
C VAL A 337 3.03 21.35 2.62
N VAL A 338 2.33 20.38 2.03
CA VAL A 338 0.95 20.58 1.57
C VAL A 338 0.03 20.87 2.75
N ALA A 339 0.12 20.10 3.84
CA ALA A 339 -0.69 20.29 5.02
C ALA A 339 -0.47 21.65 5.71
N SER A 340 0.76 22.18 5.69
CA SER A 340 1.08 23.49 6.28
C SER A 340 0.53 24.69 5.50
N LYS A 341 0.03 24.46 4.28
CA LYS A 341 -0.50 25.53 3.39
C LYS A 341 -2.02 25.57 3.31
N VAL A 342 -2.71 24.76 4.08
CA VAL A 342 -4.17 24.73 4.19
C VAL A 342 -4.60 25.04 5.61
N GLU A 343 -5.79 25.61 5.77
CA GLU A 343 -6.35 25.88 7.08
C GLU A 343 -6.62 24.59 7.88
N PRO A 344 -6.56 24.64 9.22
CA PRO A 344 -6.86 23.48 10.06
C PRO A 344 -8.21 22.83 9.78
N SER A 345 -9.22 23.61 9.39
CA SER A 345 -10.56 23.16 9.00
C SER A 345 -10.59 22.34 7.71
N GLU A 346 -9.62 22.55 6.80
CA GLU A 346 -9.53 21.90 5.48
C GLU A 346 -8.55 20.73 5.42
N GLN A 347 -7.77 20.50 6.50
CA GLN A 347 -6.78 19.43 6.54
C GLN A 347 -7.37 18.03 6.26
N GLY A 348 -8.60 17.78 6.72
CA GLY A 348 -9.30 16.53 6.42
C GLY A 348 -9.61 16.37 4.93
N GLU A 349 -10.03 17.44 4.25
CA GLU A 349 -10.34 17.43 2.82
C GLU A 349 -9.08 17.17 1.99
N ILE A 350 -7.97 17.84 2.31
CA ILE A 350 -6.70 17.66 1.57
C ILE A 350 -6.11 16.27 1.81
N GLN A 351 -6.18 15.72 3.02
CA GLN A 351 -5.73 14.34 3.29
C GLN A 351 -6.58 13.31 2.54
N GLY A 352 -7.90 13.50 2.48
CA GLY A 352 -8.78 12.67 1.64
C GLY A 352 -8.41 12.73 0.16
N THR A 353 -8.06 13.90 -0.33
CA THR A 353 -7.60 14.11 -1.71
C THR A 353 -6.27 13.41 -1.99
N LEU A 354 -5.28 13.53 -1.09
CA LEU A 354 -3.99 12.83 -1.21
C LEU A 354 -4.17 11.31 -1.21
N THR A 355 -5.06 10.79 -0.36
CA THR A 355 -5.40 9.36 -0.34
C THR A 355 -6.04 8.91 -1.66
N SER A 356 -6.94 9.71 -2.24
CA SER A 356 -7.55 9.41 -3.54
C SER A 356 -6.51 9.42 -4.67
N LEU A 357 -5.51 10.29 -4.62
CA LEU A 357 -4.40 10.31 -5.57
C LEU A 357 -3.49 9.09 -5.43
N MET A 358 -3.22 8.62 -4.20
CA MET A 358 -2.51 7.36 -3.97
C MET A 358 -3.27 6.20 -4.62
N SER A 359 -4.58 6.14 -4.43
CA SER A 359 -5.42 5.10 -5.05
C SER A 359 -5.41 5.21 -6.58
N ALA A 360 -5.48 6.42 -7.15
CA ALA A 360 -5.36 6.63 -8.58
C ALA A 360 -3.99 6.21 -9.13
N SER A 361 -2.90 6.47 -8.38
CA SER A 361 -1.56 6.02 -8.77
C SER A 361 -1.46 4.48 -8.77
N SER A 362 -2.16 3.80 -7.86
CA SER A 362 -2.21 2.34 -7.79
C SER A 362 -3.02 1.71 -8.94
N ILE A 363 -3.90 2.48 -9.58
CA ILE A 363 -4.61 2.06 -10.80
C ILE A 363 -3.69 2.18 -12.02
N ILE A 364 -2.96 3.29 -12.14
CA ILE A 364 -2.18 3.63 -13.35
C ILE A 364 -0.77 3.02 -13.28
N GLY A 365 -0.12 3.07 -12.12
CA GLY A 365 1.29 2.73 -11.93
C GLY A 365 1.63 1.29 -12.31
N PRO A 366 0.99 0.28 -11.68
CA PRO A 366 1.34 -1.12 -11.92
C PRO A 366 1.22 -1.54 -13.39
N PRO A 367 0.11 -1.29 -14.12
CA PRO A 367 0.04 -1.67 -15.52
C PRO A 367 1.03 -0.89 -16.39
N THR A 368 1.30 0.38 -16.09
CA THR A 368 2.30 1.17 -16.83
C THR A 368 3.69 0.56 -16.67
N MET A 369 4.12 0.28 -15.45
CA MET A 369 5.44 -0.26 -15.17
C MET A 369 5.60 -1.69 -15.68
N ALA A 370 4.56 -2.52 -15.53
CA ALA A 370 4.57 -3.90 -16.01
C ALA A 370 4.56 -3.99 -17.55
N ASN A 371 3.79 -3.15 -18.24
CA ASN A 371 3.83 -3.10 -19.71
C ASN A 371 5.17 -2.55 -20.22
N THR A 372 5.80 -1.60 -19.50
CA THR A 372 7.16 -1.14 -19.81
C THR A 372 8.17 -2.28 -19.67
N PHE A 373 8.07 -3.07 -18.58
CA PHE A 373 8.91 -4.25 -18.41
C PHE A 373 8.72 -5.24 -19.56
N TYR A 374 7.48 -5.61 -19.85
CA TYR A 374 7.15 -6.51 -20.96
C TYR A 374 7.70 -6.03 -22.28
N PHE A 375 7.50 -4.74 -22.63
CA PHE A 375 7.95 -4.16 -23.90
C PHE A 375 9.46 -4.31 -24.13
N PHE A 376 10.27 -4.24 -23.08
CA PHE A 376 11.71 -4.34 -23.17
C PHE A 376 12.30 -5.71 -22.82
N THR A 377 11.46 -6.72 -22.53
CA THR A 377 11.96 -8.05 -22.12
C THR A 377 11.41 -9.21 -22.93
N HIS A 378 10.26 -9.05 -23.63
CA HIS A 378 9.68 -10.11 -24.46
C HIS A 378 10.58 -10.40 -25.69
N ASP A 379 10.35 -11.54 -26.36
CA ASP A 379 11.27 -12.05 -27.36
C ASP A 379 11.44 -11.11 -28.57
N ASP A 380 10.38 -10.47 -29.02
CA ASP A 380 10.41 -9.52 -30.14
C ASP A 380 10.78 -8.07 -29.72
N ALA A 381 11.33 -7.87 -28.51
CA ALA A 381 11.73 -6.54 -28.04
C ALA A 381 12.81 -5.93 -28.96
N PRO A 382 12.75 -4.63 -29.29
CA PRO A 382 13.73 -3.97 -30.15
C PRO A 382 15.15 -4.02 -29.59
N PHE A 383 15.26 -4.03 -28.28
CA PHE A 383 16.47 -4.36 -27.50
C PHE A 383 16.03 -4.81 -26.10
N LYS A 384 16.77 -5.76 -25.51
CA LYS A 384 16.43 -6.29 -24.19
C LYS A 384 17.03 -5.42 -23.08
N PHE A 385 16.16 -4.86 -22.23
CA PHE A 385 16.56 -4.02 -21.10
C PHE A 385 15.54 -4.11 -19.95
N ALA A 386 15.74 -5.05 -19.06
CA ALA A 386 14.84 -5.31 -17.92
C ALA A 386 14.71 -4.11 -16.95
N GLY A 387 15.71 -3.24 -16.90
CA GLY A 387 15.72 -2.04 -16.06
C GLY A 387 14.81 -0.89 -16.50
N ALA A 388 14.12 -0.99 -17.65
CA ALA A 388 13.30 0.08 -18.22
C ALA A 388 12.24 0.65 -17.24
N PRO A 389 11.50 -0.14 -16.45
CA PRO A 389 10.56 0.41 -15.47
C PRO A 389 11.24 1.29 -14.41
N PHE A 390 12.44 0.94 -14.00
CA PHE A 390 13.19 1.74 -13.03
C PHE A 390 13.70 3.05 -13.64
N ILE A 391 14.09 3.06 -14.93
CA ILE A 391 14.38 4.31 -15.66
C ILE A 391 13.13 5.19 -15.68
N LEU A 392 11.97 4.64 -16.06
CA LEU A 392 10.71 5.38 -16.08
C LEU A 392 10.38 5.92 -14.67
N GLY A 393 10.52 5.10 -13.62
CA GLY A 393 10.37 5.52 -12.23
C GLY A 393 11.32 6.66 -11.87
N GLY A 394 12.60 6.56 -12.24
CA GLY A 394 13.61 7.61 -12.02
C GLY A 394 13.26 8.92 -12.73
N VAL A 395 12.79 8.86 -13.98
CA VAL A 395 12.32 10.03 -14.74
C VAL A 395 11.13 10.68 -14.04
N LEU A 396 10.15 9.90 -13.55
CA LEU A 396 9.01 10.43 -12.81
C LEU A 396 9.43 11.08 -11.48
N MET A 397 10.43 10.50 -10.76
CA MET A 397 11.00 11.12 -9.56
C MET A 397 11.73 12.43 -9.87
N LEU A 398 12.46 12.49 -10.99
CA LEU A 398 13.13 13.71 -11.43
C LEU A 398 12.10 14.78 -11.82
N LEU A 399 11.06 14.42 -12.57
CA LEU A 399 9.95 15.33 -12.89
C LEU A 399 9.24 15.81 -11.62
N SER A 400 9.01 14.92 -10.64
CA SER A 400 8.49 15.30 -9.33
C SER A 400 9.38 16.35 -8.65
N THR A 401 10.71 16.19 -8.72
CA THR A 401 11.68 17.14 -8.17
C THR A 401 11.55 18.51 -8.84
N VAL A 402 11.49 18.54 -10.17
CA VAL A 402 11.36 19.78 -10.97
C VAL A 402 10.05 20.49 -10.64
N VAL A 403 8.94 19.76 -10.64
CA VAL A 403 7.61 20.31 -10.32
C VAL A 403 7.55 20.84 -8.88
N ALA A 404 8.10 20.08 -7.93
CA ALA A 404 8.20 20.53 -6.54
C ALA A 404 9.03 21.80 -6.39
N TYR A 405 10.18 21.87 -7.09
CA TYR A 405 11.06 23.05 -7.08
C TYR A 405 10.33 24.31 -7.52
N PHE A 406 9.69 24.29 -8.69
CA PHE A 406 8.96 25.47 -9.20
C PHE A 406 7.77 25.84 -8.30
N SER A 407 7.06 24.84 -7.77
CA SER A 407 5.93 25.07 -6.88
C SER A 407 6.35 25.69 -5.54
N LEU A 408 7.44 25.21 -4.94
CA LEU A 408 7.95 25.74 -3.68
C LEU A 408 8.52 27.16 -3.85
N ARG A 409 9.20 27.42 -4.97
CA ARG A 409 9.75 28.76 -5.26
C ARG A 409 8.66 29.80 -5.48
N LYS A 410 7.57 29.45 -6.19
CA LYS A 410 6.42 30.35 -6.41
C LYS A 410 5.73 30.77 -5.11
N HIS A 411 5.87 29.99 -4.06
CA HIS A 411 5.29 30.28 -2.74
C HIS A 411 6.21 31.07 -1.81
N ARG A 412 7.47 31.33 -2.22
CA ARG A 412 8.40 32.21 -1.48
C ARG A 412 8.36 33.66 -1.99
N ALA A 413 7.92 33.88 -3.24
CA ALA A 413 7.70 35.18 -3.84
C ALA A 413 6.28 35.68 -3.55
#